data_9aad3d4962261dc6154090be55a81f2c
#
_entry.id   9aad3d4962261dc6154090be55a81f2c
#
_cell.length_a   1.000
_cell.length_b   1.000
_cell.length_c   1.000
_cell.angle_alpha   90.00
_cell.angle_beta   90.00
_cell.angle_gamma   90.00
#
_symmetry.space_group_name_H-M   'P 1'
#
loop_
_entity.id
_entity.type
_entity.pdbx_description
1 polymer ?
#
loop_
_entity_poly.entity_id
_entity_poly.type
_entity_poly.pdbx_seq_one_letter_code
_entity_poly.pdbx_strand_id
1 'polypeptide(L)'
;DTPTTYIRKNTFLNQFFSNNPNVILDGELYIHGKPLSYISGIVRLQDLCEKHKELQYYVYDIVDETKTFQERLKILTELDKCMSLSSIIPNKVVVVNHENVSGKDAIIQLHNQYVSEGYEGLVIRDPNEKYKCGARDKRMLKVKMFQDDEFEITGMTDGLREEDFVFNMKTKEGYPFEAKPMGDRALKKWYRENIDKLIGQMGTVKYFGYTATENAVPNLPVFKSLRDKTDL
;
A
#
# COMPACT_ATOMS: atom_id res chain seq x y z
N ASP A 1 -3.35 -26.16 4.13
CA ASP A 1 -2.29 -26.17 3.12
C ASP A 1 -1.79 -24.73 2.89
N THR A 2 -0.48 -24.58 2.79
CA THR A 2 0.12 -23.30 2.38
C THR A 2 -0.20 -23.01 0.92
N PRO A 3 -0.11 -21.74 0.45
CA PRO A 3 -0.28 -21.42 -0.96
C PRO A 3 0.60 -22.27 -1.89
N THR A 4 1.84 -22.56 -1.48
CA THR A 4 2.78 -23.41 -2.23
C THR A 4 2.29 -24.86 -2.34
N THR A 5 1.81 -25.44 -1.23
CA THR A 5 1.27 -26.82 -1.23
C THR A 5 0.01 -26.90 -2.07
N TYR A 6 -0.80 -25.86 -2.05
CA TYR A 6 -2.00 -25.73 -2.86
C TYR A 6 -1.68 -25.74 -4.35
N ILE A 7 -0.76 -24.88 -4.80
CA ILE A 7 -0.35 -24.81 -6.21
C ILE A 7 0.12 -26.20 -6.69
N ARG A 8 0.91 -26.90 -5.90
CA ARG A 8 1.43 -28.24 -6.26
C ARG A 8 0.34 -29.32 -6.40
N LYS A 9 -0.78 -29.20 -5.69
CA LYS A 9 -1.88 -30.16 -5.73
C LYS A 9 -2.94 -29.84 -6.79
N ASN A 10 -2.92 -28.67 -7.39
CA ASN A 10 -3.93 -28.24 -8.34
C ASN A 10 -3.57 -28.67 -9.77
N THR A 11 -4.39 -29.55 -10.37
CA THR A 11 -4.14 -30.08 -11.71
C THR A 11 -4.16 -29.01 -12.80
N PHE A 12 -5.06 -28.02 -12.70
CA PHE A 12 -5.13 -26.94 -13.69
C PHE A 12 -3.94 -26.00 -13.60
N LEU A 13 -3.50 -25.67 -12.37
CA LEU A 13 -2.28 -24.87 -12.18
C LEU A 13 -1.04 -25.62 -12.65
N ASN A 14 -0.96 -26.93 -12.41
CA ASN A 14 0.14 -27.76 -12.93
C ASN A 14 0.14 -27.76 -14.46
N GLN A 15 -1.02 -27.85 -15.11
CA GLN A 15 -1.13 -27.76 -16.58
C GLN A 15 -0.71 -26.37 -17.08
N PHE A 16 -1.16 -25.28 -16.41
CA PHE A 16 -0.73 -23.94 -16.74
C PHE A 16 0.79 -23.80 -16.68
N PHE A 17 1.44 -24.23 -15.58
CA PHE A 17 2.89 -24.13 -15.43
C PHE A 17 3.65 -25.08 -16.36
N SER A 18 3.08 -26.23 -16.73
CA SER A 18 3.66 -27.11 -17.74
C SER A 18 3.69 -26.47 -19.12
N ASN A 19 2.65 -25.71 -19.46
CA ASN A 19 2.58 -24.98 -20.72
C ASN A 19 3.40 -23.66 -20.69
N ASN A 20 3.70 -23.16 -19.48
CA ASN A 20 4.43 -21.91 -19.24
C ASN A 20 5.59 -22.14 -18.25
N PRO A 21 6.60 -22.95 -18.58
CA PRO A 21 7.60 -23.43 -17.61
C PRO A 21 8.50 -22.34 -17.02
N ASN A 22 8.60 -21.19 -17.69
CA ASN A 22 9.44 -20.06 -17.27
C ASN A 22 8.64 -18.93 -16.60
N VAL A 23 7.36 -19.14 -16.32
CA VAL A 23 6.53 -18.12 -15.66
C VAL A 23 6.90 -18.04 -14.19
N ILE A 24 7.25 -16.83 -13.74
CA ILE A 24 7.44 -16.47 -12.34
C ILE A 24 6.34 -15.45 -11.99
N LEU A 25 5.51 -15.78 -11.02
CA LEU A 25 4.43 -14.90 -10.56
C LEU A 25 4.96 -13.85 -9.57
N ASP A 26 4.54 -12.61 -9.74
CA ASP A 26 4.75 -11.51 -8.82
C ASP A 26 3.44 -11.17 -8.10
N GLY A 27 3.47 -11.16 -6.77
CA GLY A 27 2.27 -10.97 -5.97
C GLY A 27 2.59 -10.81 -4.49
N GLU A 28 1.54 -10.75 -3.69
CA GLU A 28 1.67 -10.63 -2.24
C GLU A 28 0.76 -11.61 -1.49
N LEU A 29 1.16 -11.98 -0.27
CA LEU A 29 0.30 -12.70 0.66
C LEU A 29 -0.65 -11.70 1.32
N TYR A 30 -1.95 -11.93 1.18
CA TYR A 30 -2.97 -10.98 1.56
C TYR A 30 -4.17 -11.67 2.22
N ILE A 31 -4.87 -10.94 3.07
CA ILE A 31 -6.18 -11.29 3.61
C ILE A 31 -7.04 -10.03 3.54
N HIS A 32 -8.09 -10.07 2.71
CA HIS A 32 -8.95 -8.91 2.53
C HIS A 32 -9.59 -8.44 3.85
N GLY A 33 -9.58 -7.13 4.09
CA GLY A 33 -10.12 -6.51 5.29
C GLY A 33 -9.27 -6.68 6.56
N LYS A 34 -8.08 -7.28 6.47
CA LYS A 34 -7.16 -7.39 7.61
C LYS A 34 -5.98 -6.43 7.49
N PRO A 35 -5.54 -5.81 8.59
CA PRO A 35 -4.39 -4.91 8.57
C PRO A 35 -3.09 -5.67 8.31
N LEU A 36 -2.10 -4.99 7.74
CA LEU A 36 -0.77 -5.54 7.43
C LEU A 36 -0.11 -6.20 8.66
N SER A 37 -0.29 -5.63 9.85
CA SER A 37 0.25 -6.19 11.10
C SER A 37 -0.29 -7.58 11.41
N TYR A 38 -1.58 -7.84 11.15
CA TYR A 38 -2.20 -9.15 11.31
C TYR A 38 -1.64 -10.16 10.31
N ILE A 39 -1.59 -9.77 9.02
CA ILE A 39 -1.09 -10.61 7.94
C ILE A 39 0.38 -10.97 8.17
N SER A 40 1.22 -9.98 8.43
CA SER A 40 2.65 -10.21 8.69
C SER A 40 2.90 -11.01 9.97
N GLY A 41 2.03 -10.88 10.97
CA GLY A 41 2.05 -11.72 12.16
C GLY A 41 1.88 -13.19 11.82
N ILE A 42 0.89 -13.54 10.97
CA ILE A 42 0.65 -14.93 10.53
C ILE A 42 1.82 -15.44 9.67
N VAL A 43 2.27 -14.63 8.71
CA VAL A 43 3.36 -15.03 7.78
C VAL A 43 4.66 -15.34 8.51
N ARG A 44 4.91 -14.69 9.64
CA ARG A 44 6.15 -14.87 10.44
C ARG A 44 6.08 -16.04 11.43
N LEU A 45 4.93 -16.68 11.61
CA LEU A 45 4.82 -17.86 12.46
C LEU A 45 5.66 -18.99 11.84
N GLN A 46 6.49 -19.63 12.67
CA GLN A 46 7.34 -20.76 12.23
C GLN A 46 6.53 -22.04 12.08
N ASP A 47 5.56 -22.24 12.98
CA ASP A 47 4.71 -23.42 12.97
C ASP A 47 3.42 -23.17 12.22
N LEU A 48 3.02 -24.14 11.39
CA LEU A 48 1.76 -24.09 10.66
C LEU A 48 0.58 -24.18 11.62
N CYS A 49 -0.36 -23.24 11.48
CA CYS A 49 -1.60 -23.21 12.25
C CYS A 49 -2.80 -22.88 11.35
N GLU A 50 -4.02 -22.99 11.90
CA GLU A 50 -5.27 -22.73 11.17
C GLU A 50 -5.32 -21.34 10.51
N LYS A 51 -4.71 -20.32 11.15
CA LYS A 51 -4.66 -18.96 10.59
C LYS A 51 -3.98 -18.87 9.22
N HIS A 52 -3.04 -19.76 8.93
CA HIS A 52 -2.41 -19.81 7.60
C HIS A 52 -3.40 -20.17 6.48
N LYS A 53 -4.54 -20.77 6.83
CA LYS A 53 -5.62 -21.05 5.88
C LYS A 53 -6.36 -19.79 5.42
N GLU A 54 -6.23 -18.69 6.14
CA GLU A 54 -6.82 -17.39 5.75
C GLU A 54 -5.99 -16.70 4.65
N LEU A 55 -4.69 -17.00 4.56
CA LEU A 55 -3.80 -16.38 3.59
C LEU A 55 -4.18 -16.75 2.15
N GLN A 56 -4.20 -15.72 1.30
CA GLN A 56 -4.34 -15.83 -0.15
C GLN A 56 -3.11 -15.21 -0.82
N TYR A 57 -2.73 -15.72 -1.99
CA TYR A 57 -1.67 -15.14 -2.81
C TYR A 57 -2.31 -14.31 -3.92
N TYR A 58 -2.24 -13.00 -3.81
CA TYR A 58 -2.74 -12.06 -4.80
C TYR A 58 -1.66 -11.80 -5.84
N VAL A 59 -1.88 -12.28 -7.05
CA VAL A 59 -0.96 -12.16 -8.18
C VAL A 59 -1.35 -10.94 -9.01
N TYR A 60 -0.43 -10.00 -9.16
CA TYR A 60 -0.65 -8.78 -9.91
C TYR A 60 0.28 -8.62 -11.11
N ASP A 61 1.32 -9.46 -11.26
CA ASP A 61 2.20 -9.44 -12.44
C ASP A 61 2.93 -10.77 -12.66
N ILE A 62 3.70 -10.81 -13.74
CA ILE A 62 4.63 -11.86 -14.08
C ILE A 62 6.00 -11.24 -14.24
N VAL A 63 7.04 -11.89 -13.68
CA VAL A 63 8.42 -11.46 -13.80
C VAL A 63 8.95 -11.85 -15.20
N ASP A 64 8.87 -10.93 -16.14
CA ASP A 64 9.41 -11.10 -17.49
C ASP A 64 9.85 -9.71 -18.03
N GLU A 65 11.15 -9.45 -18.02
CA GLU A 65 11.73 -8.19 -18.47
C GLU A 65 11.70 -8.01 -20.00
N THR A 66 11.37 -9.06 -20.75
CA THR A 66 11.28 -9.02 -22.22
C THR A 66 9.91 -8.55 -22.71
N LYS A 67 8.85 -8.82 -21.92
CA LYS A 67 7.45 -8.57 -22.28
C LYS A 67 6.94 -7.25 -21.73
N THR A 68 6.07 -6.61 -22.51
CA THR A 68 5.25 -5.47 -22.05
C THR A 68 4.23 -5.93 -21.01
N PHE A 69 3.67 -4.99 -20.23
CA PHE A 69 2.62 -5.32 -19.27
C PHE A 69 1.40 -5.94 -19.95
N GLN A 70 1.01 -5.44 -21.11
CA GLN A 70 -0.12 -5.99 -21.87
C GLN A 70 0.10 -7.47 -22.30
N GLU A 71 1.34 -7.84 -22.65
CA GLU A 71 1.68 -9.23 -22.98
C GLU A 71 1.66 -10.12 -21.73
N ARG A 72 2.18 -9.62 -20.60
CA ARG A 72 2.12 -10.34 -19.32
C ARG A 72 0.69 -10.51 -18.80
N LEU A 73 -0.17 -9.49 -19.02
CA LEU A 73 -1.58 -9.54 -18.64
C LEU A 73 -2.36 -10.65 -19.38
N LYS A 74 -2.02 -10.93 -20.63
CA LYS A 74 -2.62 -12.06 -21.35
C LYS A 74 -2.33 -13.39 -20.66
N ILE A 75 -1.09 -13.60 -20.21
CA ILE A 75 -0.70 -14.81 -19.47
C ILE A 75 -1.41 -14.88 -18.11
N LEU A 76 -1.54 -13.74 -17.40
CA LEU A 76 -2.31 -13.66 -16.15
C LEU A 76 -3.79 -14.02 -16.37
N THR A 77 -4.38 -13.57 -17.48
CA THR A 77 -5.76 -13.91 -17.85
C THR A 77 -5.95 -15.41 -18.10
N GLU A 78 -4.95 -16.07 -18.70
CA GLU A 78 -4.97 -17.54 -18.86
C GLU A 78 -4.87 -18.24 -17.50
N LEU A 79 -4.02 -17.75 -16.60
CA LEU A 79 -3.92 -18.27 -15.24
C LEU A 79 -5.25 -18.14 -14.49
N ASP A 80 -5.90 -17.00 -14.57
CA ASP A 80 -7.20 -16.75 -13.93
C ASP A 80 -8.28 -17.69 -14.44
N LYS A 81 -8.35 -17.92 -15.75
CA LYS A 81 -9.24 -18.92 -16.37
C LYS A 81 -8.98 -20.33 -15.84
N CYS A 82 -7.71 -20.73 -15.76
CA CYS A 82 -7.34 -22.04 -15.22
C CYS A 82 -7.77 -22.20 -13.76
N MET A 83 -7.69 -21.13 -12.96
CA MET A 83 -8.13 -21.15 -11.55
C MET A 83 -9.64 -21.18 -11.41
N SER A 84 -10.37 -20.41 -12.23
CA SER A 84 -11.84 -20.35 -12.21
C SER A 84 -12.48 -21.70 -12.60
N LEU A 85 -11.83 -22.50 -13.42
CA LEU A 85 -12.26 -23.85 -13.79
C LEU A 85 -12.00 -24.90 -12.69
N SER A 86 -11.19 -24.54 -11.68
CA SER A 86 -10.85 -25.41 -10.57
C SER A 86 -11.88 -25.28 -9.44
N SER A 87 -13.02 -25.98 -9.57
CA SER A 87 -14.10 -25.98 -8.56
C SER A 87 -13.74 -26.62 -7.22
N ILE A 88 -12.53 -27.15 -7.07
CA ILE A 88 -12.16 -28.05 -5.97
C ILE A 88 -11.58 -27.31 -4.77
N ILE A 89 -11.14 -26.05 -4.87
CA ILE A 89 -10.42 -25.40 -3.77
C ILE A 89 -10.73 -23.90 -3.68
N PRO A 90 -11.07 -23.39 -2.49
CA PRO A 90 -11.32 -21.96 -2.28
C PRO A 90 -10.06 -21.14 -2.56
N ASN A 91 -10.17 -20.20 -3.44
CA ASN A 91 -9.36 -19.01 -3.78
C ASN A 91 -8.09 -18.77 -2.95
N LYS A 92 -7.10 -19.68 -3.05
CA LYS A 92 -5.79 -19.45 -2.40
C LYS A 92 -4.85 -18.63 -3.26
N VAL A 93 -5.05 -18.65 -4.57
CA VAL A 93 -4.38 -17.79 -5.52
C VAL A 93 -5.44 -16.95 -6.22
N VAL A 94 -5.28 -15.66 -6.21
CA VAL A 94 -6.23 -14.68 -6.77
C VAL A 94 -5.46 -13.82 -7.76
N VAL A 95 -5.86 -13.79 -9.01
CA VAL A 95 -5.34 -12.81 -9.96
C VAL A 95 -6.05 -11.48 -9.72
N VAL A 96 -5.27 -10.43 -9.47
CA VAL A 96 -5.81 -9.09 -9.24
C VAL A 96 -6.54 -8.61 -10.49
N ASN A 97 -7.73 -8.04 -10.32
CA ASN A 97 -8.49 -7.48 -11.43
C ASN A 97 -7.75 -6.32 -12.10
N HIS A 98 -7.82 -6.27 -13.43
CA HIS A 98 -7.20 -5.24 -14.26
C HIS A 98 -8.25 -4.64 -15.19
N GLU A 99 -8.38 -3.34 -15.14
CA GLU A 99 -9.35 -2.59 -15.93
C GLU A 99 -8.64 -1.51 -16.76
N ASN A 100 -9.08 -1.35 -18.01
CA ASN A 100 -8.61 -0.24 -18.83
C ASN A 100 -9.39 1.01 -18.48
N VAL A 101 -8.68 2.06 -18.09
CA VAL A 101 -9.30 3.36 -17.78
C VAL A 101 -8.69 4.46 -18.63
N SER A 102 -9.48 5.49 -18.93
CA SER A 102 -9.05 6.67 -19.66
C SER A 102 -9.58 7.93 -18.98
N GLY A 103 -8.68 8.87 -18.73
CA GLY A 103 -9.02 10.14 -18.11
C GLY A 103 -9.01 10.12 -16.58
N LYS A 104 -8.79 11.32 -16.02
CA LYS A 104 -8.63 11.51 -14.58
C LYS A 104 -9.89 11.15 -13.78
N ASP A 105 -11.06 11.50 -14.29
CA ASP A 105 -12.33 11.30 -13.58
C ASP A 105 -12.68 9.81 -13.46
N ALA A 106 -12.44 9.02 -14.52
CA ALA A 106 -12.61 7.57 -14.48
C ALA A 106 -11.66 6.91 -13.46
N ILE A 107 -10.42 7.36 -13.37
CA ILE A 107 -9.46 6.89 -12.36
C ILE A 107 -9.96 7.21 -10.95
N ILE A 108 -10.49 8.42 -10.71
CA ILE A 108 -11.01 8.82 -9.39
C ILE A 108 -12.24 7.97 -9.03
N GLN A 109 -13.16 7.76 -9.96
CA GLN A 109 -14.36 6.94 -9.73
C GLN A 109 -13.97 5.50 -9.36
N LEU A 110 -13.08 4.89 -10.13
CA LEU A 110 -12.61 3.53 -9.89
C LEU A 110 -11.85 3.42 -8.56
N HIS A 111 -11.03 4.43 -8.26
CA HIS A 111 -10.35 4.51 -6.97
C HIS A 111 -11.34 4.52 -5.81
N ASN A 112 -12.38 5.39 -5.86
CA ASN A 112 -13.38 5.49 -4.80
C ASN A 112 -14.18 4.18 -4.65
N GLN A 113 -14.48 3.51 -5.77
CA GLN A 113 -15.12 2.21 -5.74
C GLN A 113 -14.27 1.20 -4.96
N TYR A 114 -13.00 0.98 -5.34
CA TYR A 114 -12.16 0.00 -4.66
C TYR A 114 -11.87 0.36 -3.21
N VAL A 115 -11.75 1.64 -2.88
CA VAL A 115 -11.63 2.07 -1.48
C VAL A 115 -12.90 1.74 -0.68
N SER A 116 -14.10 1.90 -1.28
CA SER A 116 -15.36 1.51 -0.63
C SER A 116 -15.50 -0.01 -0.45
N GLU A 117 -14.82 -0.79 -1.28
CA GLU A 117 -14.71 -2.25 -1.18
C GLU A 117 -13.63 -2.70 -0.18
N GLY A 118 -12.90 -1.77 0.45
CA GLY A 118 -11.89 -2.06 1.49
C GLY A 118 -10.46 -2.20 0.98
N TYR A 119 -10.17 -1.86 -0.29
CA TYR A 119 -8.81 -1.79 -0.80
C TYR A 119 -8.13 -0.47 -0.45
N GLU A 120 -6.79 -0.43 -0.46
CA GLU A 120 -6.02 0.78 -0.17
C GLU A 120 -6.08 1.84 -1.28
N GLY A 121 -6.40 1.45 -2.51
CA GLY A 121 -6.41 2.30 -3.70
C GLY A 121 -6.07 1.54 -4.96
N LEU A 122 -5.52 2.23 -5.94
CA LEU A 122 -5.18 1.70 -7.26
C LEU A 122 -3.69 1.74 -7.55
N VAL A 123 -3.26 0.86 -8.45
CA VAL A 123 -1.98 0.97 -9.15
C VAL A 123 -2.26 1.17 -10.64
N ILE A 124 -1.89 2.34 -11.16
CA ILE A 124 -1.98 2.63 -12.60
C ILE A 124 -0.70 2.14 -13.26
N ARG A 125 -0.84 1.47 -14.39
CA ARG A 125 0.27 0.91 -15.16
C ARG A 125 0.19 1.33 -16.62
N ASP A 126 1.36 1.60 -17.21
CA ASP A 126 1.47 1.76 -18.66
C ASP A 126 1.44 0.37 -19.33
N PRO A 127 0.49 0.10 -20.25
CA PRO A 127 0.40 -1.20 -20.92
C PRO A 127 1.67 -1.58 -21.71
N ASN A 128 2.48 -0.60 -22.10
CA ASN A 128 3.71 -0.80 -22.85
C ASN A 128 4.96 -0.91 -21.97
N GLU A 129 4.83 -0.80 -20.65
CA GLU A 129 5.98 -0.94 -19.76
C GLU A 129 6.50 -2.38 -19.75
N LYS A 130 7.82 -2.52 -19.73
CA LYS A 130 8.50 -3.79 -19.46
C LYS A 130 8.72 -3.96 -17.97
N TYR A 131 8.70 -5.21 -17.50
CA TYR A 131 9.03 -5.51 -16.12
C TYR A 131 10.48 -5.09 -15.81
N LYS A 132 10.72 -4.62 -14.58
CA LYS A 132 12.05 -4.26 -14.10
C LYS A 132 12.26 -4.79 -12.70
N CYS A 133 13.16 -5.77 -12.56
CA CYS A 133 13.52 -6.31 -11.25
C CYS A 133 14.22 -5.26 -10.38
N GLY A 134 13.81 -5.17 -9.12
CA GLY A 134 14.49 -4.34 -8.11
C GLY A 134 14.43 -2.82 -8.33
N ALA A 135 13.67 -2.33 -9.32
CA ALA A 135 13.58 -0.92 -9.66
C ALA A 135 12.19 -0.34 -9.36
N ARG A 136 12.15 0.96 -9.03
CA ARG A 136 10.90 1.73 -9.05
C ARG A 136 10.68 2.30 -10.44
N ASP A 137 9.66 1.81 -11.15
CA ASP A 137 9.30 2.37 -12.46
C ASP A 137 8.35 3.55 -12.28
N LYS A 138 8.67 4.68 -12.93
CA LYS A 138 7.85 5.90 -12.93
C LYS A 138 6.52 5.72 -13.69
N ARG A 139 6.40 4.67 -14.50
CA ARG A 139 5.19 4.32 -15.25
C ARG A 139 4.22 3.44 -14.44
N MET A 140 4.59 3.09 -13.21
CA MET A 140 3.74 2.43 -12.24
C MET A 140 3.42 3.41 -11.11
N LEU A 141 2.19 3.94 -11.10
CA LEU A 141 1.75 4.99 -10.18
C LEU A 141 0.78 4.43 -9.15
N LYS A 142 1.13 4.55 -7.88
CA LYS A 142 0.19 4.24 -6.78
C LYS A 142 -0.72 5.43 -6.54
N VAL A 143 -2.01 5.21 -6.67
CA VAL A 143 -3.06 6.18 -6.33
C VAL A 143 -3.64 5.79 -4.98
N LYS A 144 -3.38 6.61 -3.99
CA LYS A 144 -3.89 6.46 -2.62
C LYS A 144 -4.54 7.77 -2.19
N MET A 145 -5.66 7.70 -1.48
CA MET A 145 -6.24 8.89 -0.85
C MET A 145 -5.48 9.21 0.44
N PHE A 146 -5.11 10.45 0.55
CA PHE A 146 -4.62 11.01 1.81
C PHE A 146 -5.73 11.83 2.44
N GLN A 147 -5.77 11.83 3.76
CA GLN A 147 -6.60 12.70 4.57
C GLN A 147 -5.74 13.84 5.10
N ASP A 148 -6.32 14.99 5.26
CA ASP A 148 -5.71 16.14 5.91
C ASP A 148 -6.54 16.45 7.16
N ASP A 149 -5.91 16.53 8.31
CA ASP A 149 -6.52 16.95 9.57
C ASP A 149 -5.56 17.84 10.36
N GLU A 150 -6.08 18.49 11.39
CA GLU A 150 -5.32 19.39 12.22
C GLU A 150 -5.02 18.77 13.57
N PHE A 151 -3.75 18.87 13.95
CA PHE A 151 -3.23 18.35 15.20
C PHE A 151 -2.35 19.38 15.90
N GLU A 152 -2.35 19.34 17.23
CA GLU A 152 -1.55 20.22 18.05
C GLU A 152 -0.08 19.80 18.03
N ILE A 153 0.81 20.79 17.84
CA ILE A 153 2.25 20.63 17.95
C ILE A 153 2.61 20.63 19.45
N THR A 154 3.27 19.57 19.91
CA THR A 154 3.70 19.42 21.29
C THR A 154 5.21 19.58 21.46
N GLY A 155 5.97 19.55 20.37
CA GLY A 155 7.42 19.66 20.40
C GLY A 155 8.07 19.27 19.08
N MET A 156 9.36 18.98 19.17
CA MET A 156 10.17 18.54 18.03
C MET A 156 11.21 17.53 18.52
N THR A 157 11.51 16.54 17.69
CA THR A 157 12.60 15.59 17.89
C THR A 157 13.58 15.71 16.74
N ASP A 158 14.86 15.89 17.08
CA ASP A 158 15.94 16.00 16.09
C ASP A 158 16.25 14.66 15.45
N GLY A 159 16.53 14.67 14.14
CA GLY A 159 17.01 13.52 13.39
C GLY A 159 18.52 13.38 13.41
N LEU A 160 19.05 12.46 12.61
CA LEU A 160 20.49 12.19 12.52
C LEU A 160 21.30 13.32 11.87
N ARG A 161 20.66 14.15 11.06
CA ARG A 161 21.28 15.30 10.39
C ARG A 161 20.68 16.58 10.94
N GLU A 162 21.46 17.65 10.95
CA GLU A 162 21.06 18.97 11.45
C GLU A 162 19.74 19.50 10.83
N GLU A 163 19.46 19.14 9.60
CA GLU A 163 18.25 19.55 8.88
C GLU A 163 17.08 18.56 8.98
N ASP A 164 17.31 17.39 9.56
CA ASP A 164 16.29 16.36 9.75
C ASP A 164 15.67 16.50 11.16
N PHE A 165 14.36 16.66 11.21
CA PHE A 165 13.58 16.61 12.42
C PHE A 165 12.15 16.16 12.14
N VAL A 166 11.43 15.82 13.19
CA VAL A 166 9.99 15.54 13.16
C VAL A 166 9.28 16.42 14.18
N PHE A 167 8.09 16.86 13.86
CA PHE A 167 7.19 17.45 14.85
C PHE A 167 6.60 16.36 15.73
N ASN A 168 6.65 16.56 17.03
CA ASN A 168 5.86 15.80 17.99
C ASN A 168 4.47 16.43 18.04
N MET A 169 3.46 15.62 17.84
CA MET A 169 2.07 16.05 17.77
C MET A 169 1.19 15.10 18.58
N LYS A 170 -0.04 15.48 18.84
CA LYS A 170 -1.02 14.63 19.54
C LYS A 170 -2.37 14.65 18.85
N THR A 171 -3.09 13.53 18.93
CA THR A 171 -4.49 13.43 18.49
C THR A 171 -5.40 14.19 19.46
N LYS A 172 -6.68 14.34 19.11
CA LYS A 172 -7.70 14.95 19.98
C LYS A 172 -7.86 14.20 21.32
N GLU A 173 -7.63 12.88 21.28
CA GLU A 173 -7.66 12.00 22.44
C GLU A 173 -6.36 12.06 23.27
N GLY A 174 -5.35 12.79 22.80
CA GLY A 174 -4.07 12.98 23.48
C GLY A 174 -2.99 11.96 23.12
N TYR A 175 -3.20 11.07 22.15
CA TYR A 175 -2.20 10.09 21.73
C TYR A 175 -1.07 10.75 20.95
N PRO A 176 0.21 10.55 21.36
CA PRO A 176 1.35 11.18 20.69
C PRO A 176 1.70 10.48 19.40
N PHE A 177 2.14 11.26 18.41
CA PHE A 177 2.70 10.76 17.15
C PHE A 177 3.71 11.77 16.59
N GLU A 178 4.50 11.33 15.61
CA GLU A 178 5.53 12.16 14.97
C GLU A 178 5.17 12.39 13.50
N ALA A 179 5.35 13.64 13.02
CA ALA A 179 5.07 14.00 11.63
C ALA A 179 6.29 14.69 11.00
N LYS A 180 6.76 14.18 9.87
CA LYS A 180 7.88 14.77 9.13
C LYS A 180 7.42 16.03 8.40
N PRO A 181 8.10 17.20 8.54
CA PRO A 181 7.68 18.42 7.88
C PRO A 181 7.95 18.38 6.37
N MET A 182 6.98 18.85 5.59
CA MET A 182 7.15 19.22 4.19
C MET A 182 7.86 20.59 4.09
N GLY A 183 8.31 20.91 2.89
CA GLY A 183 8.91 22.19 2.57
C GLY A 183 10.39 22.10 2.24
N ASP A 184 10.93 23.22 1.81
CA ASP A 184 12.33 23.39 1.49
C ASP A 184 13.21 23.54 2.75
N ARG A 185 14.50 23.65 2.52
CA ARG A 185 15.47 23.76 3.62
C ARG A 185 15.28 25.05 4.44
N ALA A 186 14.89 26.14 3.80
CA ALA A 186 14.69 27.44 4.46
C ALA A 186 13.49 27.38 5.41
N LEU A 187 12.37 26.83 4.96
CA LEU A 187 11.16 26.65 5.78
C LEU A 187 11.40 25.70 6.96
N LYS A 188 12.10 24.59 6.74
CA LYS A 188 12.46 23.64 7.81
C LYS A 188 13.37 24.28 8.87
N LYS A 189 14.33 25.08 8.43
CA LYS A 189 15.19 25.85 9.33
C LYS A 189 14.36 26.83 10.15
N TRP A 190 13.43 27.55 9.51
CA TRP A 190 12.54 28.47 10.21
C TRP A 190 11.67 27.78 11.26
N TYR A 191 11.10 26.61 10.96
CA TYR A 191 10.35 25.81 11.94
C TYR A 191 11.20 25.47 13.16
N ARG A 192 12.44 25.04 12.94
CA ARG A 192 13.36 24.68 14.01
C ARG A 192 13.70 25.86 14.89
N GLU A 193 14.04 27.00 14.31
CA GLU A 193 14.41 28.25 15.04
C GLU A 193 13.25 28.86 15.82
N ASN A 194 12.01 28.52 15.45
CA ASN A 194 10.81 29.06 16.08
C ASN A 194 9.97 28.03 16.83
N ILE A 195 10.51 26.86 17.12
CA ILE A 195 9.72 25.77 17.72
C ILE A 195 9.00 26.17 19.00
N ASP A 196 9.62 26.94 19.87
CA ASP A 196 9.01 27.41 21.12
C ASP A 196 7.73 28.23 20.89
N LYS A 197 7.64 28.92 19.76
CA LYS A 197 6.44 29.67 19.36
C LYS A 197 5.38 28.79 18.68
N LEU A 198 5.78 27.63 18.19
CA LEU A 198 4.91 26.70 17.47
C LEU A 198 4.24 25.69 18.38
N ILE A 199 4.82 25.39 19.53
CA ILE A 199 4.22 24.52 20.54
C ILE A 199 2.86 25.09 20.96
N GLY A 200 1.84 24.22 20.94
CA GLY A 200 0.44 24.58 21.20
C GLY A 200 -0.32 25.12 19.99
N GLN A 201 0.34 25.35 18.83
CA GLN A 201 -0.35 25.71 17.61
C GLN A 201 -0.85 24.45 16.88
N MET A 202 -1.89 24.65 16.07
CA MET A 202 -2.43 23.59 15.19
C MET A 202 -1.66 23.56 13.87
N GLY A 203 -1.33 22.36 13.43
CA GLY A 203 -0.70 22.14 12.14
C GLY A 203 -1.50 21.12 11.31
N THR A 204 -1.62 21.39 10.02
CA THR A 204 -2.24 20.48 9.07
C THR A 204 -1.31 19.32 8.77
N VAL A 205 -1.77 18.10 9.04
CA VAL A 205 -1.04 16.86 8.77
C VAL A 205 -1.77 16.08 7.69
N LYS A 206 -1.03 15.71 6.67
CA LYS A 206 -1.45 14.77 5.63
C LYS A 206 -1.08 13.36 6.07
N TYR A 207 -2.03 12.43 6.05
CA TYR A 207 -1.80 11.06 6.51
C TYR A 207 -2.65 10.05 5.73
N PHE A 208 -2.35 8.77 5.92
CA PHE A 208 -3.03 7.68 5.24
C PHE A 208 -3.83 6.84 6.26
N GLY A 209 -5.03 7.32 6.62
CA GLY A 209 -5.86 6.67 7.65
C GLY A 209 -5.18 6.61 9.02
N TYR A 210 -5.73 5.80 9.91
CA TYR A 210 -5.20 5.61 11.27
C TYR A 210 -4.55 4.24 11.41
N THR A 211 -3.63 4.10 12.36
CA THR A 211 -3.05 2.81 12.74
C THR A 211 -4.12 1.92 13.34
N ALA A 212 -4.00 0.59 13.14
CA ALA A 212 -4.94 -0.41 13.67
C ALA A 212 -4.64 -0.79 15.14
N THR A 213 -4.10 0.13 15.94
CA THR A 213 -3.79 -0.05 17.35
C THR A 213 -4.89 0.54 18.23
N GLU A 214 -4.97 0.13 19.50
CA GLU A 214 -5.91 0.68 20.47
C GLU A 214 -5.77 2.21 20.59
N ASN A 215 -4.54 2.72 20.55
CA ASN A 215 -4.22 4.15 20.50
C ASN A 215 -4.02 4.56 19.04
N ALA A 216 -5.11 4.63 18.28
CA ALA A 216 -5.07 4.95 16.87
C ALA A 216 -4.45 6.35 16.61
N VAL A 217 -3.36 6.38 15.86
CA VAL A 217 -2.67 7.61 15.44
C VAL A 217 -2.58 7.68 13.92
N PRO A 218 -2.40 8.87 13.32
CA PRO A 218 -2.20 9.02 11.89
C PRO A 218 -1.10 8.09 11.35
N ASN A 219 -1.41 7.36 10.26
CA ASN A 219 -0.48 6.46 9.61
C ASN A 219 0.29 7.21 8.51
N LEU A 220 1.63 7.08 8.49
CA LEU A 220 2.52 7.79 7.59
C LEU A 220 2.31 9.32 7.59
N PRO A 221 2.27 9.96 8.76
CA PRO A 221 1.93 11.37 8.87
C PRO A 221 3.02 12.28 8.31
N VAL A 222 2.59 13.30 7.59
CA VAL A 222 3.46 14.33 7.02
C VAL A 222 2.87 15.69 7.36
N PHE A 223 3.62 16.51 8.08
CA PHE A 223 3.22 17.87 8.41
C PHE A 223 3.28 18.76 7.16
N LYS A 224 2.15 19.34 6.76
CA LYS A 224 2.03 20.19 5.57
C LYS A 224 2.36 21.65 5.85
N SER A 225 1.65 22.23 6.81
CA SER A 225 1.72 23.65 7.12
C SER A 225 1.18 23.92 8.52
N LEU A 226 1.51 25.08 9.06
CA LEU A 226 0.77 25.65 10.19
C LEU A 226 -0.65 26.01 9.71
N ARG A 227 -1.63 25.89 10.61
CA ARG A 227 -2.97 26.41 10.35
C ARG A 227 -2.92 27.92 10.29
N ASP A 228 -3.55 28.50 9.29
CA ASP A 228 -3.73 29.94 9.22
C ASP A 228 -4.76 30.37 10.30
N LYS A 229 -4.39 31.40 11.10
CA LYS A 229 -5.28 31.91 12.14
C LYS A 229 -6.52 32.63 11.60
N THR A 230 -6.57 32.82 10.29
CA THR A 230 -7.69 33.48 9.59
C THR A 230 -8.81 32.53 9.17
N ASP A 231 -8.61 31.23 9.33
CA ASP A 231 -9.60 30.17 8.99
C ASP A 231 -10.49 29.75 10.18
N LEU A 232 -10.93 30.74 10.98
CA LEU A 232 -11.89 30.58 12.08
C LEU A 232 -13.26 31.07 11.68
#